data_83ec3a071db311fb9cea0e13c8a96f58
#
_entry.id   83ec3a071db311fb9cea0e13c8a96f58
#
_cell.length_a   1.000
_cell.length_b   1.000
_cell.length_c   1.000
_cell.angle_alpha   90.00
_cell.angle_beta   90.00
_cell.angle_gamma   90.00
#
_symmetry.space_group_name_H-M   'P 1'
#
loop_
_entity.id
_entity.type
_entity.pdbx_description
1 polymer ?
#
loop_
_entity_poly.entity_id
_entity_poly.type
_entity_poly.pdbx_seq_one_letter_code
_entity_poly.pdbx_strand_id
1 'polypeptide(L)'
;IPEVRPRRARTGGLILEVSGPEREIKAEALAKRLQEVLDGRAKVAHPTKHGELRVSGLDESVTTQEVANAIATFGGCQAEGVRTGLIRSSPNGLGTLWVRCPLAVARKLATAGRLRVGWISARVEALRARPLQCYRCLEVGHTQQRCTAGVDRSQRCYRCGDSAHRAGQCPAADPKCPLCTDLGRPTGHRLGARACAPPSKKGRPRPTAERVAGTRVEEVAVQPPNEDPGRGETMTTA
;
A
#
# COMPACT_ATOMS: atom_id res chain seq x y z
N ILE A 1 -3.21 30.04 16.66
CA ILE A 1 -2.22 28.99 16.38
C ILE A 1 -1.58 29.36 15.06
N PRO A 2 -0.33 29.84 15.02
CA PRO A 2 0.30 30.43 13.83
C PRO A 2 0.55 29.41 12.69
N GLU A 3 0.38 28.13 12.94
CA GLU A 3 0.68 27.05 12.00
C GLU A 3 -0.55 26.46 11.29
N VAL A 4 -1.74 27.00 11.51
CA VAL A 4 -2.98 26.50 10.88
C VAL A 4 -3.32 27.33 9.66
N ARG A 5 -3.42 26.69 8.49
CA ARG A 5 -3.81 27.31 7.23
C ARG A 5 -5.21 26.85 6.81
N PRO A 6 -6.22 27.75 6.82
CA PRO A 6 -7.54 27.40 6.36
C PRO A 6 -7.61 27.45 4.83
N ARG A 7 -8.27 26.46 4.22
CA ARG A 7 -8.65 26.49 2.80
C ARG A 7 -10.01 25.85 2.58
N ARG A 8 -10.72 26.26 1.57
CA ARG A 8 -11.99 25.64 1.19
C ARG A 8 -11.78 24.40 0.34
N ALA A 9 -12.46 23.32 0.73
CA ALA A 9 -12.59 22.14 -0.09
C ALA A 9 -13.54 22.38 -1.27
N ARG A 10 -13.41 21.62 -2.34
CA ARG A 10 -14.36 21.69 -3.47
C ARG A 10 -15.79 21.28 -3.12
N THR A 11 -15.95 20.53 -2.04
CA THR A 11 -17.23 20.11 -1.48
C THR A 11 -17.88 21.15 -0.57
N GLY A 12 -17.31 22.37 -0.47
CA GLY A 12 -17.79 23.45 0.38
C GLY A 12 -17.26 23.41 1.83
N GLY A 13 -16.71 22.29 2.27
CA GLY A 13 -16.14 22.14 3.60
C GLY A 13 -14.88 22.99 3.82
N LEU A 14 -14.56 23.31 5.07
CA LEU A 14 -13.33 23.98 5.47
C LEU A 14 -12.27 22.91 5.80
N ILE A 15 -11.09 23.06 5.20
CA ILE A 15 -9.91 22.24 5.51
C ILE A 15 -8.96 23.12 6.33
N LEU A 16 -8.57 22.64 7.50
CA LEU A 16 -7.54 23.25 8.33
C LEU A 16 -6.27 22.44 8.21
N GLU A 17 -5.23 23.00 7.60
CA GLU A 17 -3.93 22.35 7.45
C GLU A 17 -3.03 22.77 8.61
N VAL A 18 -2.58 21.78 9.39
CA VAL A 18 -1.65 21.98 10.51
C VAL A 18 -0.25 21.63 10.02
N SER A 19 0.68 22.58 10.13
CA SER A 19 2.08 22.42 9.71
C SER A 19 3.00 22.29 10.94
N GLY A 20 4.28 21.94 10.70
CA GLY A 20 5.31 21.93 11.73
C GLY A 20 5.55 20.58 12.43
N PRO A 21 6.47 20.56 13.40
CA PRO A 21 6.72 19.39 14.23
C PRO A 21 5.48 19.07 15.07
N GLU A 22 5.28 17.76 15.36
CA GLU A 22 4.13 17.26 16.13
C GLU A 22 2.75 17.58 15.50
N ARG A 23 2.71 17.84 14.19
CA ARG A 23 1.49 18.19 13.45
C ARG A 23 0.32 17.24 13.67
N GLU A 24 0.60 15.93 13.84
CA GLU A 24 -0.44 14.91 14.04
C GLU A 24 -1.11 15.08 15.40
N ILE A 25 -0.32 15.26 16.46
CA ILE A 25 -0.80 15.49 17.84
C ILE A 25 -1.57 16.82 17.91
N LYS A 26 -1.00 17.89 17.31
CA LYS A 26 -1.66 19.21 17.26
C LYS A 26 -2.96 19.18 16.46
N ALA A 27 -3.02 18.44 15.36
CA ALA A 27 -4.23 18.30 14.55
C ALA A 27 -5.31 17.48 15.25
N GLU A 28 -4.94 16.43 15.99
CA GLU A 28 -5.87 15.64 16.80
C GLU A 28 -6.46 16.46 17.94
N ALA A 29 -5.62 17.18 18.70
CA ALA A 29 -6.06 18.09 19.76
C ALA A 29 -6.99 19.19 19.23
N LEU A 30 -6.65 19.78 18.07
CA LEU A 30 -7.49 20.76 17.39
C LEU A 30 -8.84 20.17 16.98
N ALA A 31 -8.84 18.96 16.41
CA ALA A 31 -10.08 18.30 15.98
C ALA A 31 -11.01 18.03 17.17
N LYS A 32 -10.47 17.54 18.29
CA LYS A 32 -11.21 17.32 19.54
C LYS A 32 -11.82 18.62 20.07
N ARG A 33 -11.02 19.68 20.14
CA ARG A 33 -11.49 21.00 20.60
C ARG A 33 -12.57 21.57 19.69
N LEU A 34 -12.44 21.41 18.38
CA LEU A 34 -13.45 21.85 17.41
C LEU A 34 -14.75 21.06 17.54
N GLN A 35 -14.68 19.76 17.82
CA GLN A 35 -15.87 18.93 18.08
C GLN A 35 -16.64 19.43 19.31
N GLU A 36 -15.92 19.74 20.40
CA GLU A 36 -16.50 20.28 21.61
C GLU A 36 -17.18 21.66 21.39
N VAL A 37 -16.48 22.58 20.70
CA VAL A 37 -16.98 23.96 20.48
C VAL A 37 -18.12 24.01 19.47
N LEU A 38 -18.07 23.15 18.42
CA LEU A 38 -19.09 23.17 17.38
C LEU A 38 -20.36 22.40 17.75
N ASP A 39 -20.31 21.57 18.77
CA ASP A 39 -21.45 20.86 19.37
C ASP A 39 -22.51 20.40 18.34
N GLY A 40 -22.07 19.62 17.38
CA GLY A 40 -22.92 19.08 16.31
C GLY A 40 -23.29 20.04 15.17
N ARG A 41 -23.02 21.35 15.27
CA ARG A 41 -23.26 22.33 14.20
C ARG A 41 -22.45 22.08 12.94
N ALA A 42 -21.30 21.41 13.06
CA ALA A 42 -20.51 20.97 11.93
C ALA A 42 -19.85 19.62 12.21
N LYS A 43 -19.74 18.80 11.17
CA LYS A 43 -19.04 17.50 11.25
C LYS A 43 -17.53 17.75 11.15
N VAL A 44 -16.82 17.56 12.24
CA VAL A 44 -15.35 17.62 12.26
C VAL A 44 -14.81 16.23 11.95
N ALA A 45 -13.91 16.12 10.96
CA ALA A 45 -13.22 14.88 10.60
C ALA A 45 -11.71 15.12 10.60
N HIS A 46 -10.95 14.21 11.19
CA HIS A 46 -9.49 14.19 11.13
C HIS A 46 -9.04 13.02 10.24
N PRO A 47 -8.91 13.23 8.91
CA PRO A 47 -8.53 12.16 8.00
C PRO A 47 -7.05 11.83 8.16
N THR A 48 -6.74 10.68 8.73
CA THR A 48 -5.39 10.14 8.80
C THR A 48 -5.00 9.48 7.47
N LYS A 49 -3.75 9.67 7.05
CA LYS A 49 -3.20 8.91 5.91
C LYS A 49 -2.94 7.48 6.33
N HIS A 50 -3.42 6.54 5.53
CA HIS A 50 -3.23 5.11 5.77
C HIS A 50 -2.29 4.50 4.74
N GLY A 51 -1.59 3.44 5.16
CA GLY A 51 -0.86 2.53 4.30
C GLY A 51 -1.52 1.16 4.27
N GLU A 52 -1.34 0.44 3.17
CA GLU A 52 -1.80 -0.93 3.02
C GLU A 52 -0.61 -1.89 3.07
N LEU A 53 -0.75 -2.96 3.82
CA LEU A 53 0.27 -3.99 4.02
C LEU A 53 -0.31 -5.36 3.68
N ARG A 54 0.56 -6.27 3.30
CA ARG A 54 0.33 -7.70 3.25
C ARG A 54 1.14 -8.34 4.37
N VAL A 55 0.47 -9.08 5.23
CA VAL A 55 1.10 -9.91 6.27
C VAL A 55 0.94 -11.35 5.83
N SER A 56 2.03 -12.11 5.76
CA SER A 56 2.05 -13.50 5.26
C SER A 56 2.88 -14.39 6.19
N GLY A 57 2.62 -15.71 6.11
CA GLY A 57 3.24 -16.68 6.99
C GLY A 57 2.53 -16.82 8.33
N LEU A 58 1.21 -16.62 8.33
CA LEU A 58 0.34 -16.83 9.49
C LEU A 58 -0.08 -18.30 9.53
N ASP A 59 -0.04 -18.93 10.68
CA ASP A 59 -0.58 -20.28 10.86
C ASP A 59 -2.10 -20.24 11.16
N GLU A 60 -2.71 -21.39 11.30
CA GLU A 60 -4.15 -21.54 11.52
C GLU A 60 -4.61 -21.02 12.88
N SER A 61 -3.71 -20.93 13.88
CA SER A 61 -4.04 -20.46 15.23
C SER A 61 -4.20 -18.95 15.32
N VAL A 62 -3.61 -18.20 14.38
CA VAL A 62 -3.59 -16.73 14.42
C VAL A 62 -4.92 -16.15 13.96
N THR A 63 -5.47 -15.29 14.79
CA THR A 63 -6.67 -14.52 14.49
C THR A 63 -6.34 -13.16 13.89
N THR A 64 -7.28 -12.59 13.13
CA THR A 64 -7.16 -11.23 12.58
C THR A 64 -6.99 -10.18 13.68
N GLN A 65 -7.59 -10.40 14.86
CA GLN A 65 -7.51 -9.50 16.00
C GLN A 65 -6.11 -9.50 16.63
N GLU A 66 -5.47 -10.66 16.75
CA GLU A 66 -4.09 -10.75 17.25
C GLU A 66 -3.12 -10.02 16.35
N VAL A 67 -3.28 -10.14 15.02
CA VAL A 67 -2.48 -9.37 14.06
C VAL A 67 -2.73 -7.86 14.22
N ALA A 68 -3.99 -7.43 14.40
CA ALA A 68 -4.31 -6.01 14.63
C ALA A 68 -3.66 -5.49 15.92
N ASN A 69 -3.74 -6.25 17.01
CA ASN A 69 -3.14 -5.89 18.29
C ASN A 69 -1.60 -5.85 18.21
N ALA A 70 -0.98 -6.82 17.55
CA ALA A 70 0.47 -6.83 17.34
C ALA A 70 0.95 -5.61 16.53
N ILE A 71 0.20 -5.22 15.48
CA ILE A 71 0.47 -4.01 14.70
C ILE A 71 0.31 -2.75 15.55
N ALA A 72 -0.73 -2.68 16.35
CA ALA A 72 -1.00 -1.54 17.24
C ALA A 72 0.13 -1.37 18.27
N THR A 73 0.54 -2.45 18.91
CA THR A 73 1.64 -2.48 19.88
C THR A 73 2.97 -2.07 19.23
N PHE A 74 3.31 -2.67 18.07
CA PHE A 74 4.54 -2.36 17.35
C PHE A 74 4.57 -0.90 16.84
N GLY A 75 3.43 -0.43 16.38
CA GLY A 75 3.28 0.91 15.79
C GLY A 75 3.09 2.04 16.79
N GLY A 76 2.69 1.72 18.04
CA GLY A 76 2.28 2.70 19.04
C GLY A 76 0.97 3.41 18.63
N CYS A 77 0.00 2.68 18.06
CA CYS A 77 -1.31 3.22 17.70
C CYS A 77 -2.44 2.40 18.35
N GLN A 78 -3.67 2.92 18.29
CA GLN A 78 -4.84 2.21 18.77
C GLN A 78 -5.24 1.10 17.78
N ALA A 79 -5.72 -0.04 18.29
CA ALA A 79 -6.12 -1.19 17.48
C ALA A 79 -7.29 -0.86 16.54
N GLU A 80 -8.18 0.06 16.94
CA GLU A 80 -9.30 0.56 16.14
C GLU A 80 -8.84 1.30 14.87
N GLY A 81 -7.62 1.83 14.87
CA GLY A 81 -6.97 2.44 13.70
C GLY A 81 -6.45 1.41 12.68
N VAL A 82 -6.43 0.12 13.05
CA VAL A 82 -5.97 -0.97 12.20
C VAL A 82 -7.17 -1.75 11.66
N ARG A 83 -7.31 -1.76 10.33
CA ARG A 83 -8.35 -2.54 9.65
C ARG A 83 -7.72 -3.75 8.98
N THR A 84 -8.28 -4.92 9.25
CA THR A 84 -7.85 -6.20 8.67
C THR A 84 -8.90 -6.74 7.70
N GLY A 85 -8.45 -7.50 6.71
CA GLY A 85 -9.32 -8.32 5.87
C GLY A 85 -9.53 -9.70 6.49
N LEU A 86 -9.95 -10.65 5.67
CA LEU A 86 -9.99 -12.07 6.05
C LEU A 86 -8.62 -12.71 5.80
N ILE A 87 -8.22 -13.62 6.67
CA ILE A 87 -7.04 -14.46 6.44
C ILE A 87 -7.38 -15.41 5.29
N ARG A 88 -6.51 -15.44 4.29
CA ARG A 88 -6.65 -16.32 3.13
C ARG A 88 -5.53 -17.35 3.17
N SER A 89 -5.88 -18.61 3.22
CA SER A 89 -4.91 -19.69 3.14
C SER A 89 -4.25 -19.74 1.75
N SER A 90 -2.96 -19.97 1.75
CA SER A 90 -2.15 -20.23 0.56
C SER A 90 -2.00 -21.74 0.36
N PRO A 91 -1.61 -22.24 -0.84
CA PRO A 91 -1.43 -23.68 -1.09
C PRO A 91 -0.40 -24.36 -0.16
N ASN A 92 0.48 -23.59 0.46
CA ASN A 92 1.47 -24.07 1.44
C ASN A 92 0.93 -24.13 2.89
N GLY A 93 -0.39 -24.01 3.09
CA GLY A 93 -1.03 -24.05 4.42
C GLY A 93 -0.91 -22.76 5.22
N LEU A 94 -0.09 -21.79 4.83
CA LEU A 94 0.10 -20.56 5.56
C LEU A 94 -0.91 -19.48 5.15
N GLY A 95 -1.35 -18.69 6.11
CA GLY A 95 -2.29 -17.59 5.91
C GLY A 95 -1.63 -16.32 5.41
N THR A 96 -2.40 -15.57 4.64
CA THR A 96 -2.05 -14.21 4.19
C THR A 96 -3.19 -13.25 4.53
N LEU A 97 -2.85 -12.12 5.11
CA LEU A 97 -3.80 -11.10 5.56
C LEU A 97 -3.49 -9.75 4.92
N TRP A 98 -4.52 -9.08 4.42
CA TRP A 98 -4.45 -7.67 4.07
C TRP A 98 -4.75 -6.80 5.28
N VAL A 99 -3.94 -5.78 5.47
CA VAL A 99 -4.07 -4.84 6.59
C VAL A 99 -3.98 -3.41 6.09
N ARG A 100 -4.78 -2.53 6.68
CA ARG A 100 -4.72 -1.08 6.50
C ARG A 100 -4.53 -0.43 7.86
N CYS A 101 -3.46 0.34 8.02
CA CYS A 101 -3.11 1.02 9.28
C CYS A 101 -2.60 2.44 9.00
N PRO A 102 -2.42 3.29 10.03
CA PRO A 102 -1.83 4.64 9.85
C PRO A 102 -0.51 4.58 9.07
N LEU A 103 -0.28 5.54 8.19
CA LEU A 103 0.87 5.52 7.27
C LEU A 103 2.22 5.48 7.99
N ALA A 104 2.32 6.12 9.14
CA ALA A 104 3.54 6.08 9.98
C ALA A 104 3.86 4.65 10.44
N VAL A 105 2.83 3.94 10.93
CA VAL A 105 2.93 2.52 11.35
C VAL A 105 3.26 1.62 10.16
N ALA A 106 2.57 1.83 9.02
CA ALA A 106 2.83 1.06 7.82
C ALA A 106 4.28 1.19 7.33
N ARG A 107 4.86 2.39 7.41
CA ARG A 107 6.26 2.62 7.06
C ARG A 107 7.22 1.92 8.01
N LYS A 108 7.01 2.02 9.34
CA LYS A 108 7.82 1.32 10.33
C LYS A 108 7.82 -0.19 10.09
N LEU A 109 6.64 -0.77 9.88
CA LEU A 109 6.48 -2.20 9.62
C LEU A 109 7.11 -2.64 8.30
N ALA A 110 6.97 -1.84 7.25
CA ALA A 110 7.59 -2.13 5.96
C ALA A 110 9.12 -2.10 6.03
N THR A 111 9.70 -1.19 6.82
CA THR A 111 11.15 -1.14 7.07
C THR A 111 11.62 -2.33 7.90
N ALA A 112 10.87 -2.72 8.93
CA ALA A 112 11.17 -3.90 9.75
C ALA A 112 11.05 -5.21 8.95
N GLY A 113 10.14 -5.26 7.94
CA GLY A 113 9.92 -6.41 7.07
C GLY A 113 9.27 -7.62 7.77
N ARG A 114 9.24 -7.63 9.09
CA ARG A 114 8.68 -8.71 9.92
C ARG A 114 7.87 -8.15 11.08
N LEU A 115 6.85 -8.91 11.48
CA LEU A 115 5.99 -8.65 12.63
C LEU A 115 5.88 -9.92 13.46
N ARG A 116 6.15 -9.81 14.75
CA ARG A 116 5.90 -10.90 15.69
C ARG A 116 4.44 -10.91 16.12
N VAL A 117 3.77 -12.02 15.88
CA VAL A 117 2.38 -12.26 16.30
C VAL A 117 2.38 -13.54 17.13
N GLY A 118 2.26 -13.43 18.44
CA GLY A 118 2.46 -14.56 19.32
C GLY A 118 3.85 -15.21 19.12
N TRP A 119 3.87 -16.47 18.72
CA TRP A 119 5.08 -17.26 18.46
C TRP A 119 5.66 -17.04 17.06
N ILE A 120 4.86 -16.49 16.13
CA ILE A 120 5.17 -16.42 14.70
C ILE A 120 5.88 -15.14 14.37
N SER A 121 6.84 -15.24 13.46
CA SER A 121 7.47 -14.10 12.78
C SER A 121 6.91 -13.95 11.37
N ALA A 122 5.77 -13.26 11.24
CA ALA A 122 5.11 -13.03 9.97
C ALA A 122 5.88 -12.03 9.10
N ARG A 123 5.90 -12.27 7.78
CA ARG A 123 6.50 -11.36 6.81
C ARG A 123 5.54 -10.23 6.48
N VAL A 124 6.05 -9.00 6.47
CA VAL A 124 5.28 -7.79 6.14
C VAL A 124 5.80 -7.15 4.87
N GLU A 125 4.90 -6.90 3.94
CA GLU A 125 5.19 -6.21 2.68
C GLU A 125 4.26 -5.00 2.49
N ALA A 126 4.84 -3.84 2.16
CA ALA A 126 4.03 -2.69 1.80
C ALA A 126 3.38 -2.89 0.43
N LEU A 127 2.07 -2.68 0.38
CA LEU A 127 1.34 -2.68 -0.87
C LEU A 127 1.43 -1.30 -1.53
N ARG A 128 1.63 -1.28 -2.83
CA ARG A 128 1.60 -0.02 -3.58
C ARG A 128 0.21 0.58 -3.52
N ALA A 129 0.13 1.89 -3.28
CA ALA A 129 -1.13 2.61 -3.36
C ALA A 129 -1.77 2.37 -4.73
N ARG A 130 -3.06 2.03 -4.71
CA ARG A 130 -3.82 1.86 -5.94
C ARG A 130 -3.96 3.22 -6.63
N PRO A 131 -3.82 3.28 -7.95
CA PRO A 131 -4.06 4.51 -8.67
C PRO A 131 -5.51 4.96 -8.46
N LEU A 132 -5.71 6.27 -8.37
CA LEU A 132 -7.05 6.86 -8.30
C LEU A 132 -7.84 6.48 -9.55
N GLN A 133 -8.98 5.81 -9.37
CA GLN A 133 -9.83 5.35 -10.46
C GLN A 133 -11.18 6.05 -10.45
N CYS A 134 -11.62 6.47 -11.61
CA CYS A 134 -12.96 7.05 -11.79
C CYS A 134 -14.00 5.94 -11.92
N TYR A 135 -14.99 5.94 -11.04
CA TYR A 135 -16.09 4.95 -11.08
C TYR A 135 -17.15 5.24 -12.15
N ARG A 136 -17.07 6.38 -12.86
CA ARG A 136 -17.94 6.70 -13.99
C ARG A 136 -17.35 6.18 -15.31
N CYS A 137 -16.17 6.63 -15.70
CA CYS A 137 -15.56 6.23 -16.96
C CYS A 137 -14.58 5.05 -16.85
N LEU A 138 -14.29 4.58 -15.63
CA LEU A 138 -13.35 3.52 -15.30
C LEU A 138 -11.87 3.80 -15.65
N GLU A 139 -11.54 5.03 -16.05
CA GLU A 139 -10.15 5.47 -16.28
C GLU A 139 -9.46 5.87 -14.97
N VAL A 140 -8.14 5.90 -14.96
CA VAL A 140 -7.33 6.31 -13.81
C VAL A 140 -6.95 7.78 -13.87
N GLY A 141 -6.65 8.39 -12.69
CA GLY A 141 -6.10 9.73 -12.56
C GLY A 141 -7.11 10.81 -12.14
N HIS A 142 -8.40 10.50 -12.04
CA HIS A 142 -9.43 11.42 -11.56
C HIS A 142 -10.56 10.70 -10.81
N THR A 143 -11.39 11.46 -10.10
CA THR A 143 -12.60 10.95 -9.42
C THR A 143 -13.82 11.14 -10.30
N GLN A 144 -14.92 10.46 -9.96
CA GLN A 144 -16.21 10.59 -10.63
C GLN A 144 -16.69 12.06 -10.70
N GLN A 145 -16.51 12.83 -9.62
CA GLN A 145 -16.88 14.25 -9.54
C GLN A 145 -16.11 15.15 -10.52
N ARG A 146 -14.92 14.72 -10.94
CA ARG A 146 -14.06 15.44 -11.90
C ARG A 146 -14.02 14.79 -13.26
N CYS A 147 -14.97 13.89 -13.52
CA CYS A 147 -15.01 13.15 -14.77
C CYS A 147 -15.57 14.02 -15.89
N THR A 148 -14.75 14.27 -16.90
CA THR A 148 -15.14 14.97 -18.15
C THR A 148 -15.34 14.02 -19.32
N ALA A 149 -15.24 12.68 -19.08
CA ALA A 149 -15.44 11.70 -20.14
C ALA A 149 -16.92 11.64 -20.54
N GLY A 150 -17.19 11.59 -21.85
CA GLY A 150 -18.54 11.47 -22.42
C GLY A 150 -19.16 10.08 -22.20
N VAL A 151 -18.36 9.09 -21.75
CA VAL A 151 -18.81 7.70 -21.58
C VAL A 151 -19.08 7.41 -20.12
N ASP A 152 -20.24 6.83 -19.82
CA ASP A 152 -20.60 6.33 -18.50
C ASP A 152 -20.56 4.79 -18.48
N ARG A 153 -19.68 4.24 -17.64
CA ARG A 153 -19.49 2.79 -17.41
C ARG A 153 -19.80 2.40 -15.96
N SER A 154 -20.46 3.27 -15.20
CA SER A 154 -20.68 3.08 -13.77
C SER A 154 -21.50 1.82 -13.45
N GLN A 155 -22.33 1.38 -14.37
CA GLN A 155 -23.18 0.19 -14.22
C GLN A 155 -22.49 -1.11 -14.63
N ARG A 156 -21.32 -1.05 -15.28
CA ARG A 156 -20.64 -2.25 -15.78
C ARG A 156 -19.96 -3.05 -14.66
N CYS A 157 -20.07 -4.36 -14.76
CA CYS A 157 -19.34 -5.29 -13.90
C CYS A 157 -17.81 -5.15 -14.12
N TYR A 158 -17.05 -4.93 -13.05
CA TYR A 158 -15.59 -4.77 -13.13
C TYR A 158 -14.83 -6.05 -13.47
N ARG A 159 -15.53 -7.20 -13.51
CA ARG A 159 -14.93 -8.49 -13.85
C ARG A 159 -15.18 -8.88 -15.31
N CYS A 160 -16.40 -8.78 -15.80
CA CYS A 160 -16.78 -9.22 -17.15
C CYS A 160 -17.28 -8.11 -18.08
N GLY A 161 -17.62 -6.92 -17.54
CA GLY A 161 -18.10 -5.78 -18.33
C GLY A 161 -19.61 -5.75 -18.58
N ASP A 162 -20.36 -6.76 -18.16
CA ASP A 162 -21.82 -6.81 -18.25
C ASP A 162 -22.45 -5.79 -17.29
N SER A 163 -23.63 -5.29 -17.65
CA SER A 163 -24.41 -4.34 -16.84
C SER A 163 -25.47 -4.98 -15.94
N ALA A 164 -25.77 -6.28 -16.13
CA ALA A 164 -26.83 -6.95 -15.39
C ALA A 164 -26.50 -7.27 -13.93
N HIS A 165 -25.21 -7.20 -13.53
CA HIS A 165 -24.78 -7.60 -12.19
C HIS A 165 -23.54 -6.81 -11.73
N ARG A 166 -23.21 -6.91 -10.45
CA ARG A 166 -21.98 -6.35 -9.86
C ARG A 166 -20.85 -7.38 -9.78
N ALA A 167 -19.62 -6.94 -9.70
CA ALA A 167 -18.44 -7.80 -9.70
C ALA A 167 -18.40 -8.86 -8.58
N GLY A 168 -19.06 -8.60 -7.43
CA GLY A 168 -19.17 -9.56 -6.32
C GLY A 168 -20.09 -10.74 -6.63
N GLN A 169 -21.04 -10.59 -7.55
CA GLN A 169 -22.03 -11.59 -7.96
C GLN A 169 -21.80 -12.05 -9.41
N CYS A 170 -20.60 -11.82 -9.94
CA CYS A 170 -20.30 -12.11 -11.33
C CYS A 170 -20.20 -13.63 -11.59
N PRO A 171 -21.05 -14.22 -12.44
CA PRO A 171 -21.02 -15.64 -12.76
C PRO A 171 -19.92 -16.01 -13.76
N ALA A 172 -19.30 -15.03 -14.42
CA ALA A 172 -18.30 -15.29 -15.44
C ALA A 172 -17.08 -16.02 -14.87
N ALA A 173 -16.67 -17.12 -15.52
CA ALA A 173 -15.45 -17.85 -15.15
C ALA A 173 -14.22 -16.98 -15.41
N ASP A 174 -14.11 -16.41 -16.61
CA ASP A 174 -12.96 -15.62 -17.03
C ASP A 174 -13.22 -14.11 -16.90
N PRO A 175 -12.21 -13.35 -16.44
CA PRO A 175 -12.34 -11.90 -16.37
C PRO A 175 -12.20 -11.25 -17.74
N LYS A 176 -13.05 -10.26 -18.03
CA LYS A 176 -12.98 -9.43 -19.23
C LYS A 176 -13.06 -7.95 -18.84
N CYS A 177 -11.95 -7.22 -18.97
CA CYS A 177 -11.88 -5.83 -18.55
C CYS A 177 -12.75 -4.92 -19.42
N PRO A 178 -13.79 -4.25 -18.86
CA PRO A 178 -14.71 -3.41 -19.64
C PRO A 178 -14.00 -2.20 -20.28
N LEU A 179 -13.01 -1.63 -19.60
CA LEU A 179 -12.27 -0.48 -20.10
C LEU A 179 -11.36 -0.87 -21.27
N CYS A 180 -10.62 -1.99 -21.13
CA CYS A 180 -9.72 -2.45 -22.18
C CYS A 180 -10.48 -2.95 -23.40
N THR A 181 -11.68 -3.51 -23.23
CA THR A 181 -12.59 -3.87 -24.33
C THR A 181 -12.94 -2.64 -25.18
N ASP A 182 -13.37 -1.56 -24.56
CA ASP A 182 -13.73 -0.33 -25.29
C ASP A 182 -12.50 0.37 -25.90
N LEU A 183 -11.31 0.12 -25.39
CA LEU A 183 -10.05 0.67 -25.90
C LEU A 183 -9.35 -0.24 -26.94
N GLY A 184 -9.96 -1.36 -27.32
CA GLY A 184 -9.37 -2.30 -28.27
C GLY A 184 -8.06 -2.96 -27.77
N ARG A 185 -7.90 -3.15 -26.46
CA ARG A 185 -6.71 -3.72 -25.81
C ARG A 185 -6.97 -5.13 -25.28
N PRO A 186 -5.91 -5.92 -24.96
CA PRO A 186 -6.10 -7.23 -24.34
C PRO A 186 -7.01 -7.16 -23.12
N THR A 187 -8.06 -7.99 -23.09
CA THR A 187 -9.17 -7.89 -22.13
C THR A 187 -9.15 -8.94 -21.03
N GLY A 188 -8.38 -10.04 -21.17
CA GLY A 188 -8.37 -11.19 -20.28
C GLY A 188 -7.88 -10.91 -18.83
N HIS A 189 -8.36 -9.82 -18.23
CA HIS A 189 -7.99 -9.42 -16.87
C HIS A 189 -9.12 -8.61 -16.21
N ARG A 190 -9.08 -8.50 -14.88
CA ARG A 190 -10.00 -7.62 -14.14
C ARG A 190 -9.60 -6.16 -14.28
N LEU A 191 -10.57 -5.26 -14.24
CA LEU A 191 -10.31 -3.82 -14.17
C LEU A 191 -9.33 -3.48 -13.05
N GLY A 192 -8.30 -2.68 -13.37
CA GLY A 192 -7.28 -2.26 -12.40
C GLY A 192 -6.23 -3.32 -12.05
N ALA A 193 -6.23 -4.50 -12.68
CA ALA A 193 -5.16 -5.48 -12.56
C ALA A 193 -3.83 -4.96 -13.17
N ARG A 194 -2.71 -5.63 -12.89
CA ARG A 194 -1.40 -5.22 -13.43
C ARG A 194 -1.36 -5.14 -14.96
N ALA A 195 -2.12 -6.02 -15.63
CA ALA A 195 -2.26 -6.03 -17.09
C ALA A 195 -3.16 -4.88 -17.61
N CYS A 196 -3.98 -4.29 -16.74
CA CYS A 196 -4.82 -3.17 -17.12
C CYS A 196 -3.98 -1.90 -17.28
N ALA A 197 -3.89 -1.40 -18.50
CA ALA A 197 -3.13 -0.20 -18.83
C ALA A 197 -4.04 0.87 -19.44
N PRO A 198 -4.95 1.47 -18.66
CA PRO A 198 -5.75 2.58 -19.14
C PRO A 198 -4.85 3.76 -19.48
N PRO A 199 -5.11 4.54 -20.54
CA PRO A 199 -4.33 5.72 -20.86
C PRO A 199 -4.43 6.73 -19.72
N SER A 200 -3.31 7.26 -19.28
CA SER A 200 -3.29 8.39 -18.36
C SER A 200 -3.65 9.66 -19.14
N LYS A 201 -4.67 10.39 -18.68
CA LYS A 201 -5.08 11.69 -19.27
C LYS A 201 -4.09 12.80 -18.92
N LYS A 202 -2.87 12.66 -19.08
CA LYS A 202 -1.81 13.69 -19.11
C LYS A 202 -0.50 12.93 -18.99
N GLY A 203 0.17 12.75 -20.08
CA GLY A 203 1.59 12.57 -20.34
C GLY A 203 2.59 12.20 -19.24
N ARG A 204 2.11 11.69 -18.11
CA ARG A 204 2.98 11.16 -17.09
C ARG A 204 3.24 9.69 -17.44
N PRO A 205 4.44 9.34 -17.91
CA PRO A 205 4.78 7.95 -18.10
C PRO A 205 4.51 7.23 -16.79
N ARG A 206 3.76 6.15 -16.89
CA ARG A 206 3.67 5.18 -15.79
C ARG A 206 5.12 4.78 -15.48
N PRO A 207 5.60 4.86 -14.24
CA PRO A 207 6.91 4.31 -13.92
C PRO A 207 6.85 2.84 -14.35
N THR A 208 7.49 2.54 -15.46
CA THR A 208 7.87 1.20 -15.82
C THR A 208 8.59 0.68 -14.60
N ALA A 209 8.13 -0.46 -14.07
CA ALA A 209 8.92 -1.20 -13.11
C ALA A 209 10.21 -1.54 -13.87
N GLU A 210 11.22 -0.69 -13.75
CA GLU A 210 12.58 -1.07 -14.03
C GLU A 210 12.81 -2.33 -13.22
N ARG A 211 12.93 -3.42 -13.96
CA ARG A 211 13.63 -4.57 -13.48
C ARG A 211 14.92 -4.01 -12.89
N VAL A 212 15.04 -4.04 -11.57
CA VAL A 212 16.35 -4.06 -10.95
C VAL A 212 16.89 -5.42 -11.41
N ALA A 213 17.53 -5.41 -12.60
CA ALA A 213 18.44 -6.43 -13.02
C ALA A 213 19.49 -6.44 -11.90
N GLY A 214 19.52 -7.55 -11.17
CA GLY A 214 20.53 -7.76 -10.17
C GLY A 214 21.87 -7.49 -10.81
N THR A 215 22.52 -6.45 -10.38
CA THR A 215 23.94 -6.28 -10.57
C THR A 215 24.58 -7.50 -9.91
N ARG A 216 24.96 -8.44 -10.75
CA ARG A 216 25.86 -9.54 -10.40
C ARG A 216 27.10 -8.83 -9.90
N VAL A 217 27.29 -8.81 -8.59
CA VAL A 217 28.57 -8.41 -8.00
C VAL A 217 29.54 -9.48 -8.47
N GLU A 218 30.41 -9.14 -9.42
CA GLU A 218 31.59 -9.94 -9.71
C GLU A 218 32.39 -9.96 -8.43
N GLU A 219 32.44 -11.14 -7.85
CA GLU A 219 33.32 -11.51 -6.75
C GLU A 219 34.74 -11.42 -7.28
N VAL A 220 35.39 -10.29 -7.01
CA VAL A 220 36.81 -10.11 -7.25
C VAL A 220 37.53 -11.08 -6.29
N ALA A 221 38.02 -12.17 -6.85
CA ALA A 221 38.88 -13.11 -6.17
C ALA A 221 40.14 -12.35 -5.71
N VAL A 222 40.21 -12.06 -4.42
CA VAL A 222 41.45 -11.59 -3.77
C VAL A 222 42.38 -12.80 -3.72
N GLN A 223 43.38 -12.78 -4.56
CA GLN A 223 44.49 -13.73 -4.48
C GLN A 223 45.27 -13.47 -3.16
N PRO A 224 45.59 -14.52 -2.40
CA PRO A 224 46.47 -14.36 -1.24
C PRO A 224 47.90 -13.99 -1.71
N PRO A 225 48.62 -13.19 -0.95
CA PRO A 225 49.98 -12.80 -1.32
C PRO A 225 50.90 -14.01 -1.36
N ASN A 226 51.70 -14.10 -2.43
CA ASN A 226 52.76 -15.07 -2.63
C ASN A 226 53.75 -14.97 -1.45
N GLU A 227 53.87 -16.05 -0.71
CA GLU A 227 55.03 -16.25 0.18
C GLU A 227 56.24 -16.54 -0.69
N ASP A 228 57.25 -15.70 -0.55
CA ASP A 228 58.58 -15.78 -1.16
C ASP A 228 59.42 -16.87 -0.43
N PRO A 229 59.87 -17.95 -1.08
CA PRO A 229 60.74 -18.90 -0.47
C PRO A 229 62.20 -18.49 -0.72
N GLY A 230 62.82 -17.76 0.18
CA GLY A 230 64.17 -17.38 -0.02
C GLY A 230 64.96 -17.05 1.24
N ARG A 231 65.59 -17.98 1.80
CA ARG A 231 67.02 -18.00 2.12
C ARG A 231 67.29 -18.80 3.37
N GLY A 232 67.96 -19.94 3.11
CA GLY A 232 68.68 -20.64 4.13
C GLY A 232 69.86 -19.85 4.58
N GLU A 233 70.13 -19.96 5.83
CA GLU A 233 71.53 -19.80 6.36
C GLU A 233 71.76 -20.82 7.44
N THR A 234 72.73 -21.65 7.09
CA THR A 234 73.50 -22.57 7.94
C THR A 234 74.29 -21.83 9.00
N MET A 235 74.34 -22.37 10.22
CA MET A 235 75.55 -22.38 11.12
C MET A 235 75.17 -23.24 12.32
N THR A 236 75.69 -24.41 12.50
CA THR A 236 77.04 -24.86 12.99
C THR A 236 77.31 -24.42 14.41
N THR A 237 77.52 -25.49 15.23
CA THR A 237 78.39 -25.61 16.46
C THR A 237 77.89 -24.87 17.71
N ALA A 238 77.84 -25.48 18.87
CA ALA A 238 78.72 -26.37 19.62
C ALA A 238 77.92 -27.15 20.67
#